data_8fb63f554e7969e5f2271dc6a54aad04
#
_entry.id   8fb63f554e7969e5f2271dc6a54aad04
#
_cell.length_a   1.000
_cell.length_b   1.000
_cell.length_c   1.000
_cell.angle_alpha   90.00
_cell.angle_beta   90.00
_cell.angle_gamma   90.00
#
_symmetry.space_group_name_H-M   'P 1'
#
loop_
_entity.id
_entity.type
_entity.pdbx_description
1 polymer ?
#
loop_
_entity_poly.entity_id
_entity_poly.type
_entity_poly.pdbx_seq_one_letter_code
_entity_poly.pdbx_strand_id
1 'polypeptide(L)'
;YYYGKFRQSVINGEIPVCNKISMEMNRIDSLIANPGVYYDPDVVEGYKEYCETELTLTDGSPLHLLDSFLLWAEEVLGWYYFEQRSVYVPDPEHRTGHYVQKMIKKRLINKQILIVGRGAAKSLYDSTMQSYFENVDTSTTQQITTAPTMKQAEEVITPIATAIAISRGPLFQFLTDGSLQNTTGSKADRQKLAPTKKGIENKLTNSIIEVRPMSIDKLQGLRCKVATIDEWLSGDVREDVIGAVEQGASKIDDYLIIATSSEGTVRNGSGDTIKMELMKILKGEYKNIHTSIWWYQLDDVSEVSNPYYWVKANPNLGFSVRYEVYQEDVEKAEQSPSQRNDILAKRFGIPMEGYTYYFTYEETLCHKHRDYWEMPCAMGADLSQGDDFCSFVWLFPLSNEMFGIKTRNYISSDTLDKLPGARRVKYEEFIKEGSLIVLNGTILNMMDVYDDIDTYISSVNYDVRCFGYDPYNAKDFVEKWISENSEFGVEKVIQGAKTESVPLGELKKLAANRNLLFDESIMEFAMGNCIALEDTNGNRKLLKMRYEAKIDPVAAMMDAFVAWKDNQEAFE
;
A
#
# COMPACT_ATOMS: atom_id res chain seq x y z
N TYR A 1 -4.93 -29.45 5.00
CA TYR A 1 -5.75 -29.90 3.85
C TYR A 1 -5.75 -28.83 2.75
N TYR A 2 -6.27 -27.63 2.97
CA TYR A 2 -6.18 -26.49 2.05
C TYR A 2 -4.77 -25.93 2.01
N TYR A 3 -4.12 -25.83 3.16
CA TYR A 3 -2.71 -25.44 3.26
C TYR A 3 -1.80 -26.44 2.50
N GLY A 4 -2.06 -27.74 2.63
CA GLY A 4 -1.27 -28.74 1.90
C GLY A 4 -1.37 -28.61 0.37
N LYS A 5 -2.55 -28.29 -0.17
CA LYS A 5 -2.75 -28.00 -1.59
C LYS A 5 -2.02 -26.71 -1.99
N PHE A 6 -2.21 -25.63 -1.25
CA PHE A 6 -1.54 -24.36 -1.49
C PHE A 6 -0.02 -24.52 -1.48
N ARG A 7 0.51 -25.20 -0.44
CA ARG A 7 1.94 -25.48 -0.30
C ARG A 7 2.49 -26.25 -1.51
N GLN A 8 1.75 -27.25 -1.99
CA GLN A 8 2.16 -28.04 -3.16
C GLN A 8 2.20 -27.19 -4.44
N SER A 9 1.19 -26.34 -4.67
CA SER A 9 1.17 -25.44 -5.83
C SER A 9 2.30 -24.39 -5.79
N VAL A 10 2.69 -23.93 -4.60
CA VAL A 10 3.86 -23.06 -4.44
C VAL A 10 5.16 -23.80 -4.78
N ILE A 11 5.34 -25.02 -4.28
CA ILE A 11 6.53 -25.86 -4.57
C ILE A 11 6.63 -26.16 -6.06
N ASN A 12 5.51 -26.43 -6.73
CA ASN A 12 5.45 -26.68 -8.16
C ASN A 12 5.70 -25.42 -9.01
N GLY A 13 5.77 -24.22 -8.40
CA GLY A 13 5.92 -22.95 -9.10
C GLY A 13 4.66 -22.46 -9.82
N GLU A 14 3.50 -23.05 -9.48
CA GLU A 14 2.18 -22.67 -10.06
C GLU A 14 1.67 -21.36 -9.48
N ILE A 15 1.98 -21.09 -8.20
CA ILE A 15 1.59 -19.88 -7.48
C ILE A 15 2.84 -19.17 -6.98
N PRO A 16 3.18 -17.98 -7.50
CA PRO A 16 4.27 -17.17 -6.93
C PRO A 16 3.83 -16.59 -5.59
N VAL A 17 4.71 -16.66 -4.60
CA VAL A 17 4.49 -16.08 -3.28
C VAL A 17 5.62 -15.14 -2.90
N CYS A 18 5.34 -14.15 -2.04
CA CYS A 18 6.35 -13.27 -1.52
C CYS A 18 7.17 -13.92 -0.39
N ASN A 19 8.30 -13.31 -0.07
CA ASN A 19 9.20 -13.79 0.99
C ASN A 19 8.50 -13.95 2.35
N LYS A 20 7.57 -13.05 2.70
CA LYS A 20 6.84 -13.10 3.97
C LYS A 20 5.88 -14.29 4.05
N ILE A 21 5.19 -14.61 2.95
CA ILE A 21 4.36 -15.80 2.85
C ILE A 21 5.23 -17.07 2.94
N SER A 22 6.40 -17.08 2.31
CA SER A 22 7.35 -18.20 2.43
C SER A 22 7.82 -18.40 3.88
N MET A 23 8.07 -17.32 4.62
CA MET A 23 8.41 -17.40 6.05
C MET A 23 7.26 -17.97 6.88
N GLU A 24 6.02 -17.54 6.63
CA GLU A 24 4.84 -18.06 7.32
C GLU A 24 4.60 -19.53 6.99
N MET A 25 4.76 -19.95 5.74
CA MET A 25 4.70 -21.37 5.36
C MET A 25 5.70 -22.23 6.14
N ASN A 26 6.94 -21.79 6.28
CA ASN A 26 7.96 -22.49 7.08
C ASN A 26 7.55 -22.58 8.56
N ARG A 27 6.90 -21.53 9.08
CA ARG A 27 6.40 -21.49 10.46
C ARG A 27 5.22 -22.45 10.64
N ILE A 28 4.27 -22.48 9.70
CA ILE A 28 3.14 -23.44 9.70
C ILE A 28 3.66 -24.88 9.60
N ASP A 29 4.61 -25.17 8.72
CA ASP A 29 5.22 -26.49 8.61
C ASP A 29 5.81 -26.95 9.96
N SER A 30 6.44 -26.05 10.69
CA SER A 30 7.00 -26.33 12.01
C SER A 30 5.93 -26.54 13.08
N LEU A 31 4.79 -25.84 13.00
CA LEU A 31 3.65 -26.01 13.90
C LEU A 31 2.95 -27.35 13.67
N ILE A 32 2.75 -27.73 12.41
CA ILE A 32 2.13 -29.00 12.02
C ILE A 32 2.99 -30.19 12.45
N ALA A 33 4.31 -30.05 12.40
CA ALA A 33 5.25 -31.10 12.85
C ALA A 33 5.26 -31.26 14.39
N ASN A 34 4.63 -30.39 15.16
CA ASN A 34 4.58 -30.46 16.62
C ASN A 34 3.58 -31.56 17.06
N PRO A 35 4.00 -32.61 17.78
CA PRO A 35 3.12 -33.70 18.21
C PRO A 35 2.00 -33.27 19.18
N GLY A 36 2.06 -32.07 19.75
CA GLY A 36 1.01 -31.50 20.59
C GLY A 36 -0.05 -30.70 19.82
N VAL A 37 0.06 -30.58 18.51
CA VAL A 37 -0.89 -29.89 17.64
C VAL A 37 -1.72 -30.94 16.88
N TYR A 38 -3.01 -30.75 16.84
CA TYR A 38 -3.98 -31.62 16.21
C TYR A 38 -4.77 -30.87 15.15
N TYR A 39 -5.32 -31.59 14.18
CA TYR A 39 -6.13 -31.04 13.10
C TYR A 39 -7.51 -31.66 13.02
N ASP A 40 -8.53 -30.84 12.86
CA ASP A 40 -9.93 -31.22 12.74
C ASP A 40 -10.48 -30.71 11.39
N PRO A 41 -10.50 -31.56 10.34
CA PRO A 41 -10.99 -31.14 9.03
C PRO A 41 -12.49 -30.87 9.02
N ASP A 42 -13.28 -31.52 9.89
CA ASP A 42 -14.73 -31.43 9.89
C ASP A 42 -15.21 -30.02 10.25
N VAL A 43 -14.45 -29.30 11.08
CA VAL A 43 -14.76 -27.90 11.43
C VAL A 43 -14.59 -26.99 10.22
N VAL A 44 -13.58 -27.21 9.41
CA VAL A 44 -13.30 -26.40 8.21
C VAL A 44 -14.31 -26.68 7.11
N GLU A 45 -14.63 -27.95 6.88
CA GLU A 45 -15.68 -28.33 5.92
C GLU A 45 -17.06 -27.84 6.37
N GLY A 46 -17.37 -27.90 7.68
CA GLY A 46 -18.60 -27.34 8.24
C GLY A 46 -18.70 -25.84 8.08
N TYR A 47 -17.58 -25.10 8.23
CA TYR A 47 -17.54 -23.67 7.92
C TYR A 47 -17.82 -23.39 6.43
N LYS A 48 -17.20 -24.15 5.53
CA LYS A 48 -17.44 -24.04 4.10
C LYS A 48 -18.91 -24.30 3.75
N GLU A 49 -19.46 -25.43 4.21
CA GLU A 49 -20.84 -25.79 3.97
C GLU A 49 -21.81 -24.73 4.48
N TYR A 50 -21.58 -24.24 5.71
CA TYR A 50 -22.37 -23.15 6.29
C TYR A 50 -22.36 -21.90 5.39
N CYS A 51 -21.17 -21.41 5.03
CA CYS A 51 -21.03 -20.18 4.26
C CYS A 51 -21.68 -20.30 2.88
N GLU A 52 -21.44 -21.40 2.16
CA GLU A 52 -21.94 -21.60 0.81
C GLU A 52 -23.45 -21.94 0.77
N THR A 53 -24.01 -22.44 1.88
CA THR A 53 -25.45 -22.75 1.99
C THR A 53 -26.26 -21.54 2.45
N GLU A 54 -25.78 -20.84 3.50
CA GLU A 54 -26.55 -19.83 4.18
C GLU A 54 -26.28 -18.41 3.70
N LEU A 55 -25.01 -18.08 3.35
CA LEU A 55 -24.61 -16.71 3.04
C LEU A 55 -24.78 -16.36 1.55
N THR A 56 -24.87 -15.06 1.31
CA THR A 56 -24.95 -14.47 -0.04
C THR A 56 -23.99 -13.30 -0.16
N LEU A 57 -23.64 -12.93 -1.39
CA LEU A 57 -23.01 -11.66 -1.68
C LEU A 57 -24.03 -10.50 -1.46
N THR A 58 -23.54 -9.27 -1.47
CA THR A 58 -24.38 -8.08 -1.24
C THR A 58 -25.42 -7.85 -2.34
N ASP A 59 -25.23 -8.43 -3.54
CA ASP A 59 -26.19 -8.42 -4.62
C ASP A 59 -27.24 -9.54 -4.52
N GLY A 60 -27.12 -10.38 -3.49
CA GLY A 60 -28.02 -11.52 -3.25
C GLY A 60 -27.65 -12.81 -3.97
N SER A 61 -26.57 -12.83 -4.76
CA SER A 61 -26.08 -14.05 -5.39
C SER A 61 -25.48 -15.01 -4.35
N PRO A 62 -25.47 -16.34 -4.63
CA PRO A 62 -24.87 -17.31 -3.73
C PRO A 62 -23.38 -17.02 -3.48
N LEU A 63 -22.95 -17.13 -2.22
CA LEU A 63 -21.55 -17.05 -1.88
C LEU A 63 -20.85 -18.37 -2.21
N HIS A 64 -19.73 -18.29 -2.92
CA HIS A 64 -18.75 -19.35 -3.05
C HIS A 64 -17.45 -18.91 -2.42
N LEU A 65 -16.92 -19.70 -1.48
CA LEU A 65 -15.69 -19.32 -0.78
C LEU A 65 -14.48 -19.43 -1.71
N LEU A 66 -13.64 -18.41 -1.66
CA LEU A 66 -12.37 -18.39 -2.35
C LEU A 66 -11.37 -19.34 -1.66
N ASP A 67 -10.46 -19.94 -2.42
CA ASP A 67 -9.42 -20.84 -1.89
C ASP A 67 -8.58 -20.18 -0.79
N SER A 68 -8.33 -18.88 -0.91
CA SER A 68 -7.64 -18.10 0.13
C SER A 68 -8.45 -18.01 1.43
N PHE A 69 -9.78 -17.88 1.36
CA PHE A 69 -10.63 -17.87 2.56
C PHE A 69 -10.58 -19.21 3.29
N LEU A 70 -10.60 -20.31 2.54
CA LEU A 70 -10.49 -21.66 3.10
C LEU A 70 -9.10 -21.89 3.71
N LEU A 71 -8.05 -21.39 3.06
CA LEU A 71 -6.68 -21.42 3.57
C LEU A 71 -6.55 -20.64 4.89
N TRP A 72 -7.07 -19.42 4.95
CA TRP A 72 -7.03 -18.59 6.16
C TRP A 72 -7.88 -19.15 7.28
N ALA A 73 -9.10 -19.64 6.96
CA ALA A 73 -10.01 -20.24 7.93
C ALA A 73 -9.48 -21.57 8.47
N GLU A 74 -8.82 -22.40 7.65
CA GLU A 74 -8.23 -23.67 8.08
C GLU A 74 -7.28 -23.48 9.25
N GLU A 75 -6.42 -22.47 9.19
CA GLU A 75 -5.43 -22.23 10.24
C GLU A 75 -6.08 -21.83 11.57
N VAL A 76 -7.14 -21.03 11.55
CA VAL A 76 -7.81 -20.55 12.77
C VAL A 76 -8.90 -21.48 13.30
N LEU A 77 -9.51 -22.31 12.44
CA LEU A 77 -10.62 -23.20 12.83
C LEU A 77 -10.15 -24.64 13.01
N GLY A 78 -9.26 -25.13 12.14
CA GLY A 78 -8.90 -26.55 12.05
C GLY A 78 -7.82 -26.98 13.04
N TRP A 79 -6.93 -26.09 13.47
CA TRP A 79 -5.79 -26.43 14.31
C TRP A 79 -6.09 -26.20 15.80
N TYR A 80 -5.78 -27.19 16.65
CA TYR A 80 -6.02 -27.14 18.08
C TYR A 80 -4.98 -27.91 18.88
N TYR A 81 -4.98 -27.68 20.20
CA TYR A 81 -4.19 -28.43 21.19
C TYR A 81 -5.03 -28.73 22.40
N PHE A 82 -4.52 -29.58 23.27
CA PHE A 82 -5.17 -29.87 24.56
C PHE A 82 -4.40 -29.22 25.71
N GLU A 83 -5.15 -28.56 26.60
CA GLU A 83 -4.63 -27.97 27.83
C GLU A 83 -5.23 -28.69 29.02
N GLN A 84 -4.36 -29.10 29.98
CA GLN A 84 -4.82 -29.65 31.23
C GLN A 84 -5.24 -28.54 32.20
N ARG A 85 -6.50 -28.55 32.63
CA ARG A 85 -7.04 -27.56 33.57
C ARG A 85 -7.75 -28.18 34.73
N SER A 86 -7.65 -27.54 35.89
CA SER A 86 -8.50 -27.80 37.07
C SER A 86 -9.87 -27.17 36.88
N VAL A 87 -10.89 -28.00 36.71
CA VAL A 87 -12.28 -27.57 36.55
C VAL A 87 -13.07 -27.90 37.79
N TYR A 88 -13.76 -26.92 38.35
CA TYR A 88 -14.68 -27.17 39.47
C TYR A 88 -15.93 -27.88 38.99
N VAL A 89 -16.20 -29.04 39.54
CA VAL A 89 -17.43 -29.81 39.29
C VAL A 89 -18.32 -29.66 40.53
N PRO A 90 -19.47 -28.96 40.41
CA PRO A 90 -20.40 -28.85 41.52
C PRO A 90 -21.07 -30.17 41.83
N ASP A 91 -21.28 -30.43 43.13
CA ASP A 91 -22.12 -31.51 43.62
C ASP A 91 -23.38 -30.87 44.26
N PRO A 92 -24.48 -30.78 43.50
CA PRO A 92 -25.70 -30.13 43.97
C PRO A 92 -26.38 -30.85 45.14
N GLU A 93 -26.21 -32.18 45.25
CA GLU A 93 -26.86 -32.99 46.30
C GLU A 93 -26.26 -32.69 47.67
N HIS A 94 -24.94 -32.50 47.72
CA HIS A 94 -24.24 -32.21 48.99
C HIS A 94 -23.92 -30.72 49.18
N ARG A 95 -24.35 -29.84 48.27
CA ARG A 95 -24.03 -28.39 48.25
C ARG A 95 -22.53 -28.10 48.34
N THR A 96 -21.74 -28.97 47.75
CA THR A 96 -20.28 -28.92 47.69
C THR A 96 -19.82 -29.04 46.25
N GLY A 97 -18.54 -29.20 46.02
CA GLY A 97 -17.97 -29.52 44.74
C GLY A 97 -16.48 -29.81 44.90
N HIS A 98 -15.89 -30.33 43.88
CA HIS A 98 -14.46 -30.66 43.87
C HIS A 98 -13.82 -30.28 42.55
N TYR A 99 -12.51 -30.08 42.56
CA TYR A 99 -11.73 -29.81 41.35
C TYR A 99 -11.27 -31.13 40.72
N VAL A 100 -11.49 -31.26 39.42
CA VAL A 100 -11.01 -32.38 38.62
C VAL A 100 -10.10 -31.86 37.51
N GLN A 101 -9.07 -32.62 37.19
CA GLN A 101 -8.21 -32.31 36.04
C GLN A 101 -8.92 -32.78 34.78
N LYS A 102 -9.14 -31.85 33.84
CA LYS A 102 -9.71 -32.16 32.53
C LYS A 102 -8.80 -31.66 31.42
N MET A 103 -8.73 -32.42 30.34
CA MET A 103 -8.11 -31.98 29.06
C MET A 103 -9.15 -31.16 28.31
N ILE A 104 -8.85 -29.91 28.07
CA ILE A 104 -9.72 -28.97 27.34
C ILE A 104 -9.14 -28.73 25.95
N LYS A 105 -9.97 -28.94 24.91
CA LYS A 105 -9.64 -28.61 23.53
C LYS A 105 -9.56 -27.07 23.41
N LYS A 106 -8.44 -26.57 22.89
CA LYS A 106 -8.17 -25.16 22.69
C LYS A 106 -7.78 -24.90 21.25
N ARG A 107 -8.29 -23.82 20.68
CA ARG A 107 -7.85 -23.30 19.39
C ARG A 107 -6.36 -22.98 19.45
N LEU A 108 -5.61 -23.39 18.40
CA LEU A 108 -4.18 -23.06 18.33
C LEU A 108 -3.95 -21.58 18.06
N ILE A 109 -4.66 -21.03 17.07
CA ILE A 109 -4.53 -19.62 16.64
C ILE A 109 -5.65 -18.79 17.28
N ASN A 110 -5.28 -17.79 18.04
CA ASN A 110 -6.22 -16.83 18.65
C ASN A 110 -6.08 -15.41 18.10
N LYS A 111 -5.08 -15.18 17.25
CA LYS A 111 -4.87 -13.91 16.54
C LYS A 111 -4.45 -14.18 15.10
N GLN A 112 -5.22 -13.65 14.16
CA GLN A 112 -4.93 -13.73 12.74
C GLN A 112 -4.72 -12.33 12.17
N ILE A 113 -3.59 -12.13 11.52
CA ILE A 113 -3.22 -10.88 10.86
C ILE A 113 -3.20 -11.10 9.35
N LEU A 114 -4.06 -10.38 8.64
CA LEU A 114 -4.14 -10.41 7.18
C LEU A 114 -3.76 -9.04 6.62
N ILE A 115 -2.58 -8.95 5.99
CA ILE A 115 -2.17 -7.77 5.24
C ILE A 115 -2.17 -8.18 3.77
N VAL A 116 -3.10 -7.63 2.98
CA VAL A 116 -3.33 -8.07 1.60
C VAL A 116 -3.80 -6.91 0.74
N GLY A 117 -3.47 -6.92 -0.54
CA GLY A 117 -3.81 -5.85 -1.48
C GLY A 117 -5.30 -5.51 -1.51
N ARG A 118 -5.61 -4.23 -1.76
CA ARG A 118 -7.00 -3.76 -1.89
C ARG A 118 -7.73 -4.54 -2.98
N GLY A 119 -8.97 -4.94 -2.70
CA GLY A 119 -9.80 -5.75 -3.59
C GLY A 119 -9.71 -7.26 -3.32
N ALA A 120 -9.02 -7.70 -2.27
CA ALA A 120 -8.92 -9.12 -1.87
C ALA A 120 -10.14 -9.65 -1.10
N ALA A 121 -11.21 -8.88 -1.00
CA ALA A 121 -12.46 -9.21 -0.29
C ALA A 121 -12.27 -9.49 1.22
N LYS A 122 -11.36 -8.78 1.90
CA LYS A 122 -11.08 -8.90 3.34
C LYS A 122 -12.35 -8.82 4.20
N SER A 123 -13.12 -7.74 4.04
CA SER A 123 -14.33 -7.48 4.82
C SER A 123 -15.39 -8.57 4.62
N LEU A 124 -15.43 -9.22 3.44
CA LEU A 124 -16.29 -10.39 3.21
C LEU A 124 -15.80 -11.60 3.99
N TYR A 125 -14.49 -11.84 4.07
CA TYR A 125 -13.92 -12.89 4.92
C TYR A 125 -14.28 -12.65 6.40
N ASP A 126 -14.11 -11.43 6.89
CA ASP A 126 -14.52 -11.04 8.26
C ASP A 126 -15.99 -11.33 8.51
N SER A 127 -16.86 -10.99 7.54
CA SER A 127 -18.31 -11.28 7.59
C SER A 127 -18.59 -12.78 7.72
N THR A 128 -17.92 -13.61 6.93
CA THR A 128 -18.16 -15.06 6.96
C THR A 128 -17.74 -15.67 8.28
N MET A 129 -16.61 -15.24 8.83
CA MET A 129 -16.13 -15.70 10.14
C MET A 129 -17.06 -15.29 11.27
N GLN A 130 -17.48 -14.02 11.32
CA GLN A 130 -18.40 -13.53 12.34
C GLN A 130 -19.77 -14.21 12.26
N SER A 131 -20.30 -14.37 11.05
CA SER A 131 -21.57 -15.07 10.86
C SER A 131 -21.52 -16.54 11.30
N TYR A 132 -20.40 -17.23 11.02
CA TYR A 132 -20.21 -18.61 11.46
C TYR A 132 -20.21 -18.72 12.99
N PHE A 133 -19.45 -17.88 13.68
CA PHE A 133 -19.43 -17.87 15.14
C PHE A 133 -20.76 -17.43 15.78
N GLU A 134 -21.53 -16.56 15.12
CA GLU A 134 -22.82 -16.11 15.61
C GLU A 134 -23.89 -17.19 15.57
N ASN A 135 -23.86 -18.05 14.54
CA ASN A 135 -24.97 -18.95 14.24
C ASN A 135 -24.65 -20.42 14.44
N VAL A 136 -23.38 -20.83 14.44
CA VAL A 136 -22.95 -22.22 14.59
C VAL A 136 -22.42 -22.50 15.99
N ASP A 137 -21.77 -21.55 16.63
CA ASP A 137 -21.35 -21.66 18.02
C ASP A 137 -22.57 -21.62 18.95
N THR A 138 -22.77 -22.63 19.74
CA THR A 138 -23.91 -22.74 20.68
C THR A 138 -23.70 -21.98 21.99
N SER A 139 -22.51 -21.43 22.23
CA SER A 139 -22.23 -20.60 23.38
C SER A 139 -22.69 -19.16 23.14
N THR A 140 -23.06 -18.47 24.22
CA THR A 140 -23.31 -17.03 24.17
C THR A 140 -22.02 -16.33 23.72
N THR A 141 -22.06 -15.65 22.55
CA THR A 141 -20.92 -14.94 22.01
C THR A 141 -21.18 -13.44 21.96
N GLN A 142 -20.24 -12.67 22.52
CA GLN A 142 -20.11 -11.27 22.16
C GLN A 142 -19.03 -11.14 21.11
N GLN A 143 -19.37 -10.56 19.99
CA GLN A 143 -18.47 -10.26 18.90
C GLN A 143 -18.45 -8.76 18.66
N ILE A 144 -17.33 -8.25 18.20
CA ILE A 144 -17.20 -6.86 17.77
C ILE A 144 -16.64 -6.78 16.35
N THR A 145 -17.09 -5.79 15.62
CA THR A 145 -16.46 -5.37 14.38
C THR A 145 -16.13 -3.88 14.45
N THR A 146 -14.93 -3.52 14.02
CA THR A 146 -14.45 -2.14 14.05
C THR A 146 -13.61 -1.82 12.81
N ALA A 147 -13.68 -0.57 12.37
CA ALA A 147 -12.91 -0.01 11.27
C ALA A 147 -12.68 1.49 11.53
N PRO A 148 -11.79 2.18 10.77
CA PRO A 148 -11.51 3.60 10.97
C PRO A 148 -12.76 4.49 10.97
N THR A 149 -13.77 4.15 10.16
CA THR A 149 -15.07 4.82 10.17
C THR A 149 -16.19 3.84 10.48
N MET A 150 -17.26 4.31 11.14
CA MET A 150 -18.46 3.49 11.41
C MET A 150 -19.04 2.89 10.13
N LYS A 151 -19.04 3.64 9.02
CA LYS A 151 -19.53 3.16 7.74
C LYS A 151 -18.73 1.96 7.22
N GLN A 152 -17.40 2.00 7.32
CA GLN A 152 -16.54 0.85 6.94
C GLN A 152 -16.80 -0.35 7.86
N ALA A 153 -16.97 -0.14 9.17
CA ALA A 153 -17.30 -1.22 10.08
C ALA A 153 -18.69 -1.84 9.78
N GLU A 154 -19.65 -1.04 9.36
CA GLU A 154 -20.96 -1.52 8.90
C GLU A 154 -20.86 -2.33 7.59
N GLU A 155 -19.89 -2.05 6.72
CA GLU A 155 -19.66 -2.84 5.50
C GLU A 155 -19.32 -4.30 5.79
N VAL A 156 -18.70 -4.60 6.94
CA VAL A 156 -18.42 -5.97 7.37
C VAL A 156 -19.70 -6.76 7.69
N ILE A 157 -20.71 -6.12 8.28
CA ILE A 157 -21.97 -6.81 8.65
C ILE A 157 -23.02 -6.77 7.52
N THR A 158 -22.82 -5.98 6.48
CA THR A 158 -23.77 -5.85 5.34
C THR A 158 -24.06 -7.17 4.63
N PRO A 159 -23.06 -8.03 4.31
CA PRO A 159 -23.34 -9.35 3.70
C PRO A 159 -24.19 -10.24 4.61
N ILE A 160 -24.00 -10.18 5.93
CA ILE A 160 -24.79 -10.95 6.89
C ILE A 160 -26.23 -10.45 6.90
N ALA A 161 -26.44 -9.13 6.96
CA ALA A 161 -27.77 -8.52 6.91
C ALA A 161 -28.52 -8.86 5.59
N THR A 162 -27.81 -8.88 4.48
CA THR A 162 -28.36 -9.29 3.17
C THR A 162 -28.77 -10.76 3.19
N ALA A 163 -27.90 -11.64 3.71
CA ALA A 163 -28.21 -13.07 3.81
C ALA A 163 -29.42 -13.33 4.74
N ILE A 164 -29.55 -12.59 5.84
CA ILE A 164 -30.72 -12.63 6.72
C ILE A 164 -32.01 -12.23 5.96
N ALA A 165 -31.93 -11.17 5.16
CA ALA A 165 -33.09 -10.69 4.41
C ALA A 165 -33.55 -11.70 3.32
N ILE A 166 -32.59 -12.40 2.69
CA ILE A 166 -32.86 -13.38 1.63
C ILE A 166 -33.25 -14.73 2.21
N SER A 167 -32.61 -15.15 3.33
CA SER A 167 -32.85 -16.42 4.02
C SER A 167 -32.84 -17.62 3.10
N ARG A 168 -31.76 -17.77 2.31
CA ARG A 168 -31.62 -18.79 1.28
C ARG A 168 -31.54 -20.21 1.86
N GLY A 169 -30.68 -20.39 2.86
CA GLY A 169 -30.41 -21.69 3.46
C GLY A 169 -31.40 -22.08 4.55
N PRO A 170 -31.47 -23.38 4.90
CA PRO A 170 -32.43 -23.90 5.87
C PRO A 170 -32.23 -23.34 7.29
N LEU A 171 -31.00 -23.08 7.70
CA LEU A 171 -30.72 -22.49 9.00
C LEU A 171 -31.25 -21.05 9.07
N PHE A 172 -30.95 -20.21 8.07
CA PHE A 172 -31.43 -18.84 8.05
C PHE A 172 -32.96 -18.77 7.89
N GLN A 173 -33.56 -19.67 7.11
CA GLN A 173 -35.02 -19.79 7.06
C GLN A 173 -35.60 -20.04 8.46
N PHE A 174 -35.04 -20.96 9.22
CA PHE A 174 -35.45 -21.24 10.59
C PHE A 174 -35.20 -20.06 11.53
N LEU A 175 -34.04 -19.41 11.44
CA LEU A 175 -33.67 -18.30 12.33
C LEU A 175 -34.47 -17.03 12.04
N THR A 176 -34.89 -16.80 10.81
CA THR A 176 -35.69 -15.63 10.40
C THR A 176 -37.18 -15.85 10.42
N ASP A 177 -37.64 -17.09 10.67
CA ASP A 177 -39.06 -17.36 10.88
C ASP A 177 -39.59 -16.57 12.07
N GLY A 178 -40.58 -15.68 11.80
CA GLY A 178 -41.19 -14.82 12.82
C GLY A 178 -42.13 -15.50 13.82
N SER A 179 -42.04 -16.83 13.98
CA SER A 179 -42.92 -17.64 14.83
C SER A 179 -42.47 -17.74 16.30
N LEU A 180 -41.66 -16.82 16.83
CA LEU A 180 -41.42 -16.73 18.28
C LEU A 180 -42.76 -16.46 19.00
N GLN A 181 -43.28 -17.47 19.69
CA GLN A 181 -44.51 -17.36 20.47
C GLN A 181 -44.33 -16.30 21.56
N ASN A 182 -45.34 -15.42 21.70
CA ASN A 182 -45.48 -14.42 22.75
C ASN A 182 -44.70 -13.11 22.62
N THR A 183 -44.26 -12.67 21.45
CA THR A 183 -43.72 -11.31 21.28
C THR A 183 -44.72 -10.39 20.58
N THR A 184 -45.03 -9.27 21.21
CA THR A 184 -45.70 -8.12 20.59
C THR A 184 -44.61 -7.20 20.03
N GLY A 185 -44.56 -7.03 18.72
CA GLY A 185 -43.54 -6.18 18.09
C GLY A 185 -43.53 -6.28 16.57
N SER A 186 -42.56 -5.62 15.92
CA SER A 186 -42.33 -5.69 14.48
C SER A 186 -41.93 -7.12 14.06
N LYS A 187 -41.95 -7.40 12.75
CA LYS A 187 -41.47 -8.69 12.23
C LYS A 187 -40.02 -8.97 12.67
N ALA A 188 -39.17 -7.96 12.69
CA ALA A 188 -37.78 -8.07 13.14
C ALA A 188 -37.65 -8.42 14.63
N ASP A 189 -38.55 -7.91 15.47
CA ASP A 189 -38.57 -8.23 16.92
C ASP A 189 -38.95 -9.69 17.21
N ARG A 190 -39.65 -10.32 16.26
CA ARG A 190 -40.12 -11.72 16.39
C ARG A 190 -39.13 -12.73 15.79
N GLN A 191 -38.17 -12.29 14.96
CA GLN A 191 -37.14 -13.17 14.43
C GLN A 191 -36.11 -13.55 15.48
N LYS A 192 -35.55 -14.75 15.35
CA LYS A 192 -34.47 -15.24 16.21
C LYS A 192 -33.13 -14.60 15.86
N LEU A 193 -32.90 -14.36 14.57
CA LEU A 193 -31.74 -13.65 14.03
C LEU A 193 -32.23 -12.41 13.30
N ALA A 194 -31.71 -11.26 13.66
CA ALA A 194 -32.12 -9.99 13.06
C ALA A 194 -31.04 -8.90 13.14
N PRO A 195 -30.99 -8.02 12.13
CA PRO A 195 -30.26 -6.77 12.25
C PRO A 195 -30.89 -5.87 13.31
N THR A 196 -30.04 -5.18 14.08
CA THR A 196 -30.43 -4.20 15.09
C THR A 196 -29.73 -2.87 14.83
N LYS A 197 -30.02 -1.83 15.61
CA LYS A 197 -29.30 -0.54 15.53
C LYS A 197 -27.82 -0.65 15.92
N LYS A 198 -27.43 -1.73 16.59
CA LYS A 198 -26.05 -1.93 17.08
C LYS A 198 -25.26 -2.94 16.27
N GLY A 199 -25.91 -3.73 15.44
CA GLY A 199 -25.29 -4.81 14.68
C GLY A 199 -26.25 -5.96 14.35
N ILE A 200 -25.82 -7.20 14.52
CA ILE A 200 -26.62 -8.41 14.30
C ILE A 200 -26.83 -9.15 15.63
N GLU A 201 -28.04 -9.56 15.94
CA GLU A 201 -28.38 -10.27 17.18
C GLU A 201 -29.00 -11.63 16.87
N ASN A 202 -28.48 -12.68 17.52
CA ASN A 202 -29.10 -14.01 17.56
C ASN A 202 -29.69 -14.27 18.95
N LYS A 203 -31.01 -14.22 19.03
CA LYS A 203 -31.76 -14.38 20.30
C LYS A 203 -31.79 -15.82 20.83
N LEU A 204 -31.53 -16.82 19.98
CA LEU A 204 -31.46 -18.23 20.45
C LEU A 204 -30.22 -18.50 21.28
N THR A 205 -29.10 -17.98 20.84
CA THR A 205 -27.82 -18.15 21.54
C THR A 205 -27.51 -17.00 22.47
N ASN A 206 -28.33 -15.94 22.46
CA ASN A 206 -28.09 -14.67 23.16
C ASN A 206 -26.73 -14.06 22.73
N SER A 207 -26.42 -14.15 21.45
CA SER A 207 -25.17 -13.67 20.83
C SER A 207 -25.42 -12.39 20.08
N ILE A 208 -24.36 -11.59 19.92
CA ILE A 208 -24.41 -10.32 19.18
C ILE A 208 -23.09 -10.04 18.46
N ILE A 209 -23.18 -9.58 17.21
CA ILE A 209 -22.10 -8.91 16.50
C ILE A 209 -22.33 -7.40 16.61
N GLU A 210 -21.51 -6.71 17.39
CA GLU A 210 -21.68 -5.28 17.64
C GLU A 210 -20.67 -4.45 16.83
N VAL A 211 -21.17 -3.41 16.14
CA VAL A 211 -20.33 -2.43 15.43
C VAL A 211 -19.84 -1.37 16.41
N ARG A 212 -18.52 -1.16 16.49
CA ARG A 212 -17.88 -0.22 17.41
C ARG A 212 -16.94 0.75 16.68
N PRO A 213 -16.84 2.01 17.16
CA PRO A 213 -15.80 2.93 16.66
C PRO A 213 -14.40 2.40 16.99
N MET A 214 -13.46 2.59 16.05
CA MET A 214 -12.05 2.23 16.23
C MET A 214 -11.33 3.28 17.08
N SER A 215 -11.45 3.14 18.41
CA SER A 215 -10.68 3.95 19.38
C SER A 215 -10.39 3.11 20.62
N ILE A 216 -9.24 3.34 21.27
CA ILE A 216 -8.82 2.61 22.47
C ILE A 216 -9.89 2.73 23.56
N ASP A 217 -10.41 3.93 23.83
CA ASP A 217 -11.43 4.16 24.86
C ASP A 217 -12.70 3.33 24.67
N LYS A 218 -13.05 2.97 23.44
CA LYS A 218 -14.25 2.20 23.10
C LYS A 218 -14.01 0.69 23.00
N LEU A 219 -12.76 0.29 22.81
CA LEU A 219 -12.37 -1.10 22.57
C LEU A 219 -11.68 -1.74 23.78
N GLN A 220 -10.99 -0.95 24.60
CA GLN A 220 -10.25 -1.45 25.74
C GLN A 220 -11.18 -2.11 26.79
N GLY A 221 -10.80 -3.30 27.22
CA GLY A 221 -11.50 -4.03 28.29
C GLY A 221 -12.77 -4.75 27.84
N LEU A 222 -13.16 -4.68 26.57
CA LEU A 222 -14.30 -5.43 26.04
C LEU A 222 -14.02 -6.94 26.09
N ARG A 223 -14.96 -7.68 26.68
CA ARG A 223 -14.91 -9.14 26.68
C ARG A 223 -15.64 -9.65 25.44
N CYS A 224 -14.90 -9.90 24.37
CA CYS A 224 -15.45 -10.45 23.14
C CYS A 224 -14.78 -11.77 22.78
N LYS A 225 -15.57 -12.71 22.27
CA LYS A 225 -15.07 -14.00 21.81
C LYS A 225 -14.45 -13.89 20.42
N VAL A 226 -15.06 -13.09 19.56
CA VAL A 226 -14.52 -12.79 18.22
C VAL A 226 -14.48 -11.29 18.02
N ALA A 227 -13.36 -10.80 17.51
CA ALA A 227 -13.20 -9.41 17.11
C ALA A 227 -12.65 -9.34 15.69
N THR A 228 -13.29 -8.57 14.82
CA THR A 228 -12.72 -8.19 13.52
C THR A 228 -12.32 -6.72 13.54
N ILE A 229 -11.11 -6.44 13.08
CA ILE A 229 -10.49 -5.12 13.05
C ILE A 229 -10.07 -4.87 11.61
N ASP A 230 -10.92 -4.19 10.84
CA ASP A 230 -10.67 -3.93 9.42
C ASP A 230 -9.92 -2.60 9.23
N GLU A 231 -9.01 -2.56 8.24
CA GLU A 231 -8.19 -1.41 7.85
C GLU A 231 -7.38 -0.77 9.01
N TRP A 232 -6.79 -1.60 9.89
CA TRP A 232 -5.99 -1.15 11.04
C TRP A 232 -4.68 -0.44 10.68
N LEU A 233 -4.20 -0.54 9.41
CA LEU A 233 -3.06 0.21 8.86
C LEU A 233 -3.48 1.52 8.15
N SER A 234 -4.75 1.90 8.22
CA SER A 234 -5.22 3.18 7.68
C SER A 234 -4.51 4.36 8.34
N GLY A 235 -4.29 5.43 7.57
CA GLY A 235 -3.66 6.66 8.07
C GLY A 235 -4.39 7.34 9.22
N ASP A 236 -5.68 7.05 9.41
CA ASP A 236 -6.49 7.58 10.50
C ASP A 236 -6.26 6.83 11.83
N VAL A 237 -5.62 5.65 11.80
CA VAL A 237 -5.36 4.82 12.99
C VAL A 237 -4.01 5.20 13.59
N ARG A 238 -4.04 5.87 14.74
CA ARG A 238 -2.84 6.38 15.44
C ARG A 238 -2.44 5.56 16.66
N GLU A 239 -3.27 4.58 17.06
CA GLU A 239 -3.15 3.84 18.31
C GLU A 239 -3.07 2.33 18.06
N ASP A 240 -2.54 1.57 19.01
CA ASP A 240 -2.55 0.10 18.97
C ASP A 240 -3.94 -0.45 19.35
N VAL A 241 -4.83 -0.49 18.36
CA VAL A 241 -6.19 -1.02 18.52
C VAL A 241 -6.22 -2.54 18.70
N ILE A 242 -5.25 -3.26 18.12
CA ILE A 242 -5.17 -4.73 18.23
C ILE A 242 -4.84 -5.10 19.67
N GLY A 243 -3.82 -4.48 20.27
CA GLY A 243 -3.45 -4.69 21.65
C GLY A 243 -4.56 -4.31 22.65
N ALA A 244 -5.30 -3.22 22.36
CA ALA A 244 -6.42 -2.80 23.18
C ALA A 244 -7.56 -3.85 23.22
N VAL A 245 -7.90 -4.43 22.07
CA VAL A 245 -8.89 -5.51 21.97
C VAL A 245 -8.39 -6.78 22.65
N GLU A 246 -7.12 -7.15 22.44
CA GLU A 246 -6.51 -8.36 23.02
C GLU A 246 -6.54 -8.36 24.55
N GLN A 247 -6.33 -7.21 25.21
CA GLN A 247 -6.43 -7.08 26.66
C GLN A 247 -7.80 -7.46 27.21
N GLY A 248 -8.86 -7.21 26.47
CA GLY A 248 -10.23 -7.58 26.85
C GLY A 248 -10.57 -9.02 26.48
N ALA A 249 -10.29 -9.40 25.24
CA ALA A 249 -10.59 -10.72 24.68
C ALA A 249 -9.84 -11.85 25.38
N SER A 250 -8.58 -11.65 25.80
CA SER A 250 -7.76 -12.65 26.52
C SER A 250 -8.35 -13.15 27.84
N LYS A 251 -9.39 -12.49 28.35
CA LYS A 251 -10.15 -12.94 29.54
C LYS A 251 -11.20 -13.99 29.21
N ILE A 252 -11.43 -14.24 27.91
CA ILE A 252 -12.38 -15.25 27.43
C ILE A 252 -11.57 -16.42 26.85
N ASP A 253 -11.97 -17.62 27.27
CA ASP A 253 -11.40 -18.82 26.72
C ASP A 253 -11.73 -18.93 25.22
N ASP A 254 -10.73 -19.32 24.43
CA ASP A 254 -10.89 -19.58 23.02
C ASP A 254 -11.34 -18.35 22.18
N TYR A 255 -10.84 -17.17 22.55
CA TYR A 255 -11.08 -15.96 21.78
C TYR A 255 -10.37 -15.99 20.41
N LEU A 256 -10.85 -15.17 19.48
CA LEU A 256 -10.24 -14.98 18.16
C LEU A 256 -10.26 -13.49 17.79
N ILE A 257 -9.11 -12.97 17.43
CA ILE A 257 -8.96 -11.63 16.82
C ILE A 257 -8.55 -11.82 15.37
N ILE A 258 -9.28 -11.21 14.45
CA ILE A 258 -8.96 -11.15 13.03
C ILE A 258 -8.70 -9.69 12.69
N ALA A 259 -7.46 -9.35 12.36
CA ALA A 259 -7.08 -8.00 11.97
C ALA A 259 -6.70 -7.98 10.48
N THR A 260 -7.52 -7.32 9.68
CA THR A 260 -7.38 -7.24 8.23
C THR A 260 -7.01 -5.83 7.81
N SER A 261 -6.12 -5.68 6.86
CA SER A 261 -5.76 -4.38 6.26
C SER A 261 -5.09 -4.53 4.90
N SER A 262 -5.10 -3.47 4.12
CA SER A 262 -4.09 -3.23 3.10
C SER A 262 -2.91 -2.46 3.71
N GLU A 263 -1.75 -2.43 3.01
CA GLU A 263 -0.59 -1.67 3.48
C GLU A 263 -0.94 -0.18 3.59
N GLY A 264 -0.50 0.45 4.68
CA GLY A 264 -0.72 1.87 4.92
C GLY A 264 0.35 2.76 4.27
N THR A 265 0.03 4.04 4.15
CA THR A 265 0.95 5.08 3.64
C THR A 265 1.61 5.88 4.75
N VAL A 266 1.12 5.80 5.99
CA VAL A 266 1.69 6.48 7.17
C VAL A 266 2.88 5.70 7.70
N ARG A 267 3.95 6.41 8.06
CA ARG A 267 5.20 5.86 8.59
C ARG A 267 5.47 6.32 10.01
N ASN A 268 6.25 5.50 10.73
CA ASN A 268 6.64 5.74 12.13
C ASN A 268 5.44 5.80 13.10
N GLY A 269 4.32 5.16 12.74
CA GLY A 269 3.13 5.04 13.58
C GLY A 269 3.04 3.71 14.32
N SER A 270 1.91 3.51 15.02
CA SER A 270 1.58 2.25 15.72
C SER A 270 1.59 1.04 14.80
N GLY A 271 1.11 1.20 13.56
CA GLY A 271 1.10 0.14 12.55
C GLY A 271 2.50 -0.37 12.19
N ASP A 272 3.48 0.52 12.06
CA ASP A 272 4.87 0.10 11.77
C ASP A 272 5.51 -0.62 12.97
N THR A 273 5.17 -0.24 14.20
CA THR A 273 5.62 -0.95 15.41
C THR A 273 5.08 -2.38 15.43
N ILE A 274 3.78 -2.56 15.16
CA ILE A 274 3.16 -3.89 15.06
C ILE A 274 3.81 -4.71 13.94
N LYS A 275 4.03 -4.13 12.76
CA LYS A 275 4.71 -4.80 11.65
C LYS A 275 6.13 -5.28 12.01
N MET A 276 6.88 -4.49 12.78
CA MET A 276 8.22 -4.91 13.26
C MET A 276 8.12 -6.13 14.19
N GLU A 277 7.12 -6.19 15.06
CA GLU A 277 6.88 -7.36 15.91
C GLU A 277 6.49 -8.60 15.09
N LEU A 278 5.59 -8.44 14.12
CA LEU A 278 5.21 -9.52 13.20
C LEU A 278 6.42 -10.06 12.43
N MET A 279 7.33 -9.18 11.98
CA MET A 279 8.57 -9.62 11.32
C MET A 279 9.50 -10.43 12.24
N LYS A 280 9.57 -10.09 13.53
CA LYS A 280 10.33 -10.92 14.51
C LYS A 280 9.74 -12.31 14.66
N ILE A 281 8.40 -12.43 14.63
CA ILE A 281 7.71 -13.72 14.66
C ILE A 281 8.01 -14.52 13.38
N LEU A 282 7.87 -13.91 12.21
CA LEU A 282 8.15 -14.54 10.91
C LEU A 282 9.59 -15.03 10.77
N LYS A 283 10.55 -14.27 11.29
CA LYS A 283 11.99 -14.64 11.33
C LYS A 283 12.34 -15.65 12.41
N GLY A 284 11.41 -16.00 13.30
CA GLY A 284 11.66 -16.88 14.44
C GLY A 284 12.48 -16.25 15.59
N GLU A 285 12.70 -14.94 15.56
CA GLU A 285 13.36 -14.17 16.62
C GLU A 285 12.49 -14.10 17.90
N TYR A 286 11.17 -14.12 17.71
CA TYR A 286 10.17 -14.20 18.78
C TYR A 286 9.24 -15.38 18.53
N LYS A 287 9.22 -16.34 19.47
CA LYS A 287 8.39 -17.53 19.34
C LYS A 287 6.95 -17.23 19.78
N ASN A 288 6.04 -17.17 18.82
CA ASN A 288 4.60 -17.06 19.05
C ASN A 288 3.86 -18.07 18.16
N ILE A 289 3.24 -19.07 18.77
CA ILE A 289 2.53 -20.14 18.05
C ILE A 289 1.03 -19.88 17.93
N HIS A 290 0.53 -18.80 18.52
CA HIS A 290 -0.89 -18.46 18.59
C HIS A 290 -1.30 -17.32 17.65
N THR A 291 -0.34 -16.81 16.86
CA THR A 291 -0.58 -15.76 15.88
C THR A 291 -0.35 -16.30 14.46
N SER A 292 -1.33 -16.14 13.60
CA SER A 292 -1.29 -16.41 12.16
C SER A 292 -0.96 -15.13 11.41
N ILE A 293 -0.05 -15.18 10.41
CA ILE A 293 0.43 -13.97 9.72
C ILE A 293 0.41 -14.19 8.20
N TRP A 294 -0.65 -13.77 7.55
CA TRP A 294 -0.75 -13.76 6.09
C TRP A 294 -0.46 -12.37 5.56
N TRP A 295 0.81 -12.12 5.21
CA TRP A 295 1.28 -10.82 4.77
C TRP A 295 1.70 -10.87 3.31
N TYR A 296 0.75 -10.51 2.43
CA TYR A 296 0.88 -10.48 0.98
C TYR A 296 1.43 -9.14 0.51
N GLN A 297 2.43 -9.18 -0.36
CA GLN A 297 3.03 -8.00 -0.97
C GLN A 297 3.85 -8.40 -2.19
N LEU A 298 4.27 -7.45 -3.00
CA LEU A 298 5.40 -7.66 -3.91
C LEU A 298 6.72 -7.57 -3.13
N ASP A 299 7.72 -8.32 -3.56
CA ASP A 299 9.04 -8.31 -2.92
C ASP A 299 9.91 -7.15 -3.41
N ASP A 300 9.70 -6.72 -4.68
CA ASP A 300 10.43 -5.61 -5.31
C ASP A 300 9.48 -4.77 -6.16
N VAL A 301 9.76 -3.46 -6.25
CA VAL A 301 8.96 -2.51 -7.05
C VAL A 301 8.97 -2.87 -8.53
N SER A 302 10.05 -3.48 -9.04
CA SER A 302 10.13 -3.93 -10.44
C SER A 302 9.08 -4.98 -10.80
N GLU A 303 8.54 -5.72 -9.82
CA GLU A 303 7.48 -6.71 -10.05
C GLU A 303 6.12 -6.06 -10.42
N VAL A 304 5.94 -4.77 -10.17
CA VAL A 304 4.70 -4.02 -10.50
C VAL A 304 4.40 -4.06 -11.99
N SER A 305 5.43 -4.02 -12.84
CA SER A 305 5.28 -4.06 -14.30
C SER A 305 4.91 -5.44 -14.86
N ASN A 306 4.96 -6.50 -14.04
CA ASN A 306 4.70 -7.85 -14.50
C ASN A 306 3.45 -8.44 -13.82
N PRO A 307 2.31 -8.57 -14.53
CA PRO A 307 1.06 -9.12 -13.99
C PRO A 307 1.17 -10.50 -13.34
N TYR A 308 2.16 -11.30 -13.74
CA TYR A 308 2.41 -12.62 -13.15
C TYR A 308 2.67 -12.54 -11.64
N TYR A 309 3.32 -11.47 -11.15
CA TYR A 309 3.65 -11.33 -9.73
C TYR A 309 2.53 -10.71 -8.90
N TRP A 310 1.50 -10.10 -9.50
CA TRP A 310 0.47 -9.37 -8.74
C TRP A 310 -0.29 -10.25 -7.73
N VAL A 311 -0.39 -11.55 -7.99
CA VAL A 311 -0.99 -12.51 -7.05
C VAL A 311 -0.20 -12.65 -5.75
N LYS A 312 1.09 -12.26 -5.70
CA LYS A 312 1.86 -12.17 -4.46
C LYS A 312 1.27 -11.14 -3.48
N ALA A 313 0.66 -10.07 -4.01
CA ALA A 313 0.04 -9.00 -3.22
C ALA A 313 -1.45 -9.23 -3.00
N ASN A 314 -2.13 -9.93 -3.95
CA ASN A 314 -3.55 -10.24 -3.84
C ASN A 314 -3.84 -11.66 -4.38
N PRO A 315 -3.98 -12.67 -3.50
CA PRO A 315 -4.24 -14.05 -3.91
C PRO A 315 -5.62 -14.23 -4.57
N ASN A 316 -6.52 -13.24 -4.44
CA ASN A 316 -7.88 -13.27 -4.99
C ASN A 316 -8.01 -12.47 -6.30
N LEU A 317 -6.88 -12.09 -6.90
CA LEU A 317 -6.85 -11.41 -8.19
C LEU A 317 -7.41 -12.33 -9.30
N GLY A 318 -8.31 -11.78 -10.12
CA GLY A 318 -9.07 -12.54 -11.11
C GLY A 318 -10.40 -13.11 -10.58
N PHE A 319 -10.62 -13.11 -9.26
CA PHE A 319 -11.85 -13.57 -8.60
C PHE A 319 -12.63 -12.43 -7.93
N SER A 320 -12.04 -11.81 -6.91
CA SER A 320 -12.68 -10.69 -6.19
C SER A 320 -12.45 -9.33 -6.86
N VAL A 321 -11.42 -9.20 -7.65
CA VAL A 321 -11.08 -8.02 -8.45
C VAL A 321 -10.46 -8.47 -9.78
N ARG A 322 -10.83 -7.81 -10.88
CA ARG A 322 -10.34 -8.16 -12.22
C ARG A 322 -8.90 -7.64 -12.42
N TYR A 323 -8.16 -8.31 -13.29
CA TYR A 323 -6.80 -7.92 -13.68
C TYR A 323 -6.73 -6.53 -14.32
N GLU A 324 -7.76 -6.17 -15.10
CA GLU A 324 -7.83 -4.87 -15.77
C GLU A 324 -7.84 -3.70 -14.78
N VAL A 325 -8.47 -3.87 -13.59
CA VAL A 325 -8.47 -2.84 -12.55
C VAL A 325 -7.06 -2.61 -12.00
N TYR A 326 -6.28 -3.67 -11.84
CA TYR A 326 -4.88 -3.55 -11.43
C TYR A 326 -4.02 -2.92 -12.52
N GLN A 327 -4.26 -3.28 -13.78
CA GLN A 327 -3.58 -2.67 -14.93
C GLN A 327 -3.85 -1.15 -15.00
N GLU A 328 -5.11 -0.74 -14.90
CA GLU A 328 -5.49 0.68 -14.84
C GLU A 328 -4.82 1.42 -13.67
N ASP A 329 -4.70 0.79 -12.51
CA ASP A 329 -4.05 1.39 -11.34
C ASP A 329 -2.53 1.49 -11.55
N VAL A 330 -1.88 0.52 -12.22
CA VAL A 330 -0.47 0.63 -12.61
C VAL A 330 -0.28 1.81 -13.58
N GLU A 331 -1.11 1.93 -14.60
CA GLU A 331 -1.07 3.05 -15.55
C GLU A 331 -1.27 4.40 -14.85
N LYS A 332 -2.22 4.50 -13.91
CA LYS A 332 -2.41 5.70 -13.07
C LYS A 332 -1.17 6.00 -12.22
N ALA A 333 -0.55 4.98 -11.63
CA ALA A 333 0.65 5.16 -10.82
C ALA A 333 1.85 5.65 -11.65
N GLU A 334 1.91 5.27 -12.93
CA GLU A 334 2.92 5.76 -13.88
C GLU A 334 2.68 7.21 -14.29
N GLN A 335 1.42 7.57 -14.54
CA GLN A 335 1.03 8.89 -15.03
C GLN A 335 0.86 9.95 -13.94
N SER A 336 0.48 9.54 -12.72
CA SER A 336 0.17 10.44 -11.62
C SER A 336 1.04 10.15 -10.39
N PRO A 337 2.15 10.87 -10.21
CA PRO A 337 3.03 10.70 -9.05
C PRO A 337 2.31 10.87 -7.71
N SER A 338 1.30 11.74 -7.64
CA SER A 338 0.51 11.96 -6.42
C SER A 338 -0.30 10.73 -5.98
N GLN A 339 -0.74 9.88 -6.91
CA GLN A 339 -1.50 8.66 -6.63
C GLN A 339 -0.61 7.42 -6.47
N ARG A 340 0.63 7.49 -6.97
CA ARG A 340 1.57 6.36 -7.01
C ARG A 340 1.76 5.70 -5.66
N ASN A 341 2.03 6.47 -4.61
CA ASN A 341 2.28 5.93 -3.27
C ASN A 341 1.09 5.18 -2.70
N ASP A 342 -0.11 5.72 -2.88
CA ASP A 342 -1.34 5.07 -2.41
C ASP A 342 -1.58 3.76 -3.16
N ILE A 343 -1.38 3.74 -4.48
CA ILE A 343 -1.54 2.56 -5.31
C ILE A 343 -0.49 1.49 -4.95
N LEU A 344 0.80 1.86 -4.87
CA LEU A 344 1.88 0.92 -4.55
C LEU A 344 1.70 0.30 -3.16
N ALA A 345 1.31 1.09 -2.16
CA ALA A 345 1.02 0.58 -0.83
C ALA A 345 -0.23 -0.29 -0.83
N LYS A 346 -1.37 0.25 -1.26
CA LYS A 346 -2.66 -0.39 -1.07
C LYS A 346 -2.94 -1.56 -2.01
N ARG A 347 -2.43 -1.54 -3.27
CA ARG A 347 -2.61 -2.66 -4.21
C ARG A 347 -1.52 -3.70 -4.10
N PHE A 348 -0.27 -3.26 -3.94
CA PHE A 348 0.89 -4.12 -4.05
C PHE A 348 1.61 -4.40 -2.74
N GLY A 349 1.15 -3.79 -1.63
CA GLY A 349 1.72 -4.01 -0.31
C GLY A 349 3.16 -3.51 -0.18
N ILE A 350 3.60 -2.61 -1.09
CA ILE A 350 4.95 -2.07 -1.06
C ILE A 350 5.00 -0.98 0.00
N PRO A 351 5.73 -1.20 1.11
CA PRO A 351 5.87 -0.15 2.11
C PRO A 351 6.67 1.00 1.50
N MET A 352 6.12 2.21 1.57
CA MET A 352 6.79 3.40 1.08
C MET A 352 7.80 3.95 2.11
N GLU A 353 8.52 3.04 2.78
CA GLU A 353 9.53 3.39 3.78
C GLU A 353 10.71 4.13 3.14
N GLY A 354 11.02 5.29 3.68
CA GLY A 354 12.15 6.11 3.24
C GLY A 354 11.92 6.92 1.97
N TYR A 355 10.76 6.81 1.35
CA TYR A 355 10.43 7.52 0.13
C TYR A 355 9.32 8.53 0.39
N THR A 356 9.67 9.71 0.83
CA THR A 356 8.76 10.86 0.80
C THR A 356 8.99 11.60 -0.52
N TYR A 357 7.94 11.81 -1.33
CA TYR A 357 8.06 12.70 -2.48
C TYR A 357 8.54 14.05 -1.99
N TYR A 358 9.56 14.56 -2.67
CA TYR A 358 10.21 15.76 -2.22
C TYR A 358 9.34 16.99 -2.42
N PHE A 359 8.63 17.05 -3.56
CA PHE A 359 7.68 18.10 -3.85
C PHE A 359 6.24 17.63 -3.64
N THR A 360 5.39 18.46 -3.05
CA THR A 360 3.94 18.19 -2.95
C THR A 360 3.28 18.40 -4.32
N TYR A 361 2.06 17.89 -4.48
CA TYR A 361 1.31 18.07 -5.73
C TYR A 361 1.16 19.54 -6.10
N GLU A 362 0.81 20.42 -5.14
CA GLU A 362 0.63 21.85 -5.37
C GLU A 362 1.92 22.55 -5.79
N GLU A 363 3.08 22.05 -5.36
CA GLU A 363 4.39 22.58 -5.73
C GLU A 363 4.83 22.18 -7.14
N THR A 364 4.20 21.15 -7.71
CA THR A 364 4.55 20.64 -9.06
C THR A 364 3.65 21.20 -10.17
N LEU A 365 2.63 21.98 -9.85
CA LEU A 365 1.68 22.48 -10.85
C LEU A 365 2.30 23.51 -11.79
N CYS A 366 2.03 23.34 -13.09
CA CYS A 366 2.43 24.31 -14.12
C CYS A 366 1.82 25.69 -13.92
N HIS A 367 2.55 26.70 -14.35
CA HIS A 367 2.18 28.11 -14.35
C HIS A 367 1.73 28.54 -15.74
N LYS A 368 1.33 29.81 -15.88
CA LYS A 368 1.06 30.40 -17.17
C LYS A 368 2.37 30.61 -17.94
N HIS A 369 2.30 30.41 -19.25
CA HIS A 369 3.43 30.66 -20.16
C HIS A 369 4.00 32.08 -19.98
N ARG A 370 5.33 32.16 -19.95
CA ARG A 370 6.11 33.41 -19.94
C ARG A 370 7.17 33.35 -21.03
N ASP A 371 7.43 34.50 -21.62
CA ASP A 371 8.54 34.70 -22.55
C ASP A 371 9.73 35.28 -21.78
N TYR A 372 10.93 34.79 -22.10
CA TYR A 372 12.20 35.19 -21.49
C TYR A 372 13.21 35.70 -22.53
N TRP A 373 12.72 36.26 -23.64
CA TRP A 373 13.53 36.83 -24.71
C TRP A 373 14.50 37.88 -24.17
N GLU A 374 15.80 37.79 -24.56
CA GLU A 374 16.91 38.67 -24.12
C GLU A 374 17.11 38.71 -22.59
N MET A 375 16.61 37.74 -21.83
CA MET A 375 16.81 37.72 -20.39
C MET A 375 18.08 36.95 -20.02
N PRO A 376 18.86 37.44 -19.01
CA PRO A 376 19.98 36.70 -18.46
C PRO A 376 19.51 35.44 -17.73
N CYS A 377 20.21 34.34 -17.96
CA CYS A 377 19.88 33.06 -17.32
C CYS A 377 21.12 32.23 -16.98
N ALA A 378 20.93 31.33 -16.02
CA ALA A 378 21.85 30.24 -15.76
C ALA A 378 21.37 28.99 -16.50
N MET A 379 22.26 28.30 -17.21
CA MET A 379 21.96 27.01 -17.82
C MET A 379 22.43 25.88 -16.89
N GLY A 380 21.66 24.79 -16.83
CA GLY A 380 22.04 23.54 -16.15
C GLY A 380 21.84 22.35 -17.06
N ALA A 381 22.68 21.32 -16.89
CA ALA A 381 22.58 20.10 -17.69
C ALA A 381 22.85 18.83 -16.91
N ASP A 382 21.92 17.88 -17.03
CA ASP A 382 22.08 16.48 -16.63
C ASP A 382 22.16 15.62 -17.91
N LEU A 383 23.39 15.14 -18.23
CA LEU A 383 23.73 14.55 -19.52
C LEU A 383 23.68 13.02 -19.48
N SER A 384 22.72 12.45 -20.19
CA SER A 384 22.57 11.00 -20.38
C SER A 384 22.81 10.59 -21.83
N GLN A 385 23.36 9.39 -22.04
CA GLN A 385 23.64 8.87 -23.38
C GLN A 385 22.59 7.89 -23.92
N GLY A 386 21.55 7.54 -23.17
CA GLY A 386 20.64 6.51 -23.68
C GLY A 386 19.32 6.33 -22.96
N ASP A 387 19.33 5.67 -21.81
CA ASP A 387 18.12 5.18 -21.16
C ASP A 387 17.36 6.27 -20.37
N ASP A 388 18.03 7.36 -20.01
CA ASP A 388 17.49 8.51 -19.31
C ASP A 388 17.35 9.72 -20.22
N PHE A 389 16.62 10.75 -19.79
CA PHE A 389 16.62 12.02 -20.52
C PHE A 389 17.99 12.69 -20.45
N CYS A 390 18.43 13.26 -21.55
CA CYS A 390 19.48 14.25 -21.54
C CYS A 390 18.80 15.62 -21.41
N SER A 391 18.94 16.25 -20.24
CA SER A 391 18.09 17.39 -19.84
C SER A 391 18.89 18.67 -19.72
N PHE A 392 18.32 19.76 -20.26
CA PHE A 392 18.82 21.13 -20.11
C PHE A 392 17.75 22.01 -19.51
N VAL A 393 18.16 22.90 -18.62
CA VAL A 393 17.27 23.87 -17.96
C VAL A 393 17.90 25.25 -18.02
N TRP A 394 17.10 26.26 -18.35
CA TRP A 394 17.45 27.67 -18.23
C TRP A 394 16.68 28.27 -17.07
N LEU A 395 17.41 28.81 -16.10
CA LEU A 395 16.90 29.44 -14.89
C LEU A 395 17.05 30.96 -15.01
N PHE A 396 15.93 31.68 -15.03
CA PHE A 396 15.85 33.13 -15.19
C PHE A 396 15.58 33.79 -13.83
N PRO A 397 16.55 34.48 -13.20
CA PRO A 397 16.28 35.27 -12.00
C PRO A 397 15.30 36.40 -12.29
N LEU A 398 14.22 36.48 -11.52
CA LEU A 398 13.19 37.51 -11.64
C LEU A 398 13.12 38.35 -10.36
N SER A 399 12.33 39.45 -10.38
CA SER A 399 12.08 40.24 -9.17
C SER A 399 11.36 39.42 -8.08
N ASN A 400 11.54 39.78 -6.82
CA ASN A 400 10.89 39.16 -5.66
C ASN A 400 11.25 37.67 -5.41
N GLU A 401 12.52 37.33 -5.59
CA GLU A 401 13.02 35.96 -5.38
C GLU A 401 12.30 34.89 -6.23
N MET A 402 11.70 35.29 -7.34
CA MET A 402 11.09 34.34 -8.27
C MET A 402 12.09 33.93 -9.34
N PHE A 403 11.92 32.72 -9.87
CA PHE A 403 12.70 32.18 -10.97
C PHE A 403 11.78 31.66 -12.07
N GLY A 404 12.05 32.10 -13.29
CA GLY A 404 11.49 31.48 -14.49
C GLY A 404 12.29 30.24 -14.87
N ILE A 405 11.64 29.21 -15.37
CA ILE A 405 12.27 27.96 -15.76
C ILE A 405 11.79 27.56 -17.15
N LYS A 406 12.72 27.22 -18.02
CA LYS A 406 12.49 26.56 -19.30
C LYS A 406 13.35 25.33 -19.40
N THR A 407 12.83 24.27 -20.05
CA THR A 407 13.56 23.02 -20.17
C THR A 407 13.51 22.48 -21.61
N ARG A 408 14.59 21.81 -22.02
CA ARG A 408 14.67 21.08 -23.28
C ARG A 408 15.34 19.74 -23.02
N ASN A 409 14.68 18.67 -23.42
CA ASN A 409 15.10 17.32 -23.06
C ASN A 409 15.22 16.47 -24.32
N TYR A 410 16.10 15.49 -24.30
CA TYR A 410 16.38 14.62 -25.44
C TYR A 410 16.24 13.16 -25.05
N ILE A 411 15.74 12.36 -25.99
CA ILE A 411 15.64 10.90 -25.89
C ILE A 411 15.99 10.29 -27.26
N SER A 412 16.55 9.07 -27.24
CA SER A 412 16.80 8.35 -28.49
C SER A 412 15.51 7.74 -29.06
N SER A 413 15.41 7.67 -30.38
CA SER A 413 14.26 7.03 -31.05
C SER A 413 14.09 5.57 -30.62
N ASP A 414 15.18 4.86 -30.42
CA ASP A 414 15.19 3.45 -30.02
C ASP A 414 14.65 3.25 -28.60
N THR A 415 14.98 4.16 -27.68
CA THR A 415 14.44 4.16 -26.31
C THR A 415 12.94 4.46 -26.31
N LEU A 416 12.50 5.45 -27.10
CA LEU A 416 11.08 5.79 -27.25
C LEU A 416 10.26 4.60 -27.80
N ASP A 417 10.79 3.89 -28.79
CA ASP A 417 10.11 2.75 -29.43
C ASP A 417 9.96 1.53 -28.50
N LYS A 418 10.82 1.40 -27.51
CA LYS A 418 10.78 0.32 -26.49
C LYS A 418 9.85 0.62 -25.32
N LEU A 419 9.29 1.82 -25.24
CA LEU A 419 8.43 2.18 -24.12
C LEU A 419 7.08 1.45 -24.16
N PRO A 420 6.54 1.02 -22.99
CA PRO A 420 5.17 0.54 -22.87
C PRO A 420 4.15 1.60 -23.31
N GLY A 421 3.01 1.16 -23.85
CA GLY A 421 2.03 2.02 -24.52
C GLY A 421 1.59 3.25 -23.74
N ALA A 422 1.24 3.10 -22.44
CA ALA A 422 0.80 4.24 -21.61
C ALA A 422 1.89 5.30 -21.42
N ARG A 423 3.15 4.85 -21.23
CA ARG A 423 4.29 5.74 -21.07
C ARG A 423 4.65 6.44 -22.36
N ARG A 424 4.54 5.74 -23.49
CA ARG A 424 4.72 6.31 -24.81
C ARG A 424 3.75 7.47 -25.07
N VAL A 425 2.46 7.31 -24.72
CA VAL A 425 1.46 8.38 -24.84
C VAL A 425 1.89 9.62 -24.05
N LYS A 426 2.40 9.46 -22.83
CA LYS A 426 2.87 10.60 -22.02
C LYS A 426 4.08 11.31 -22.65
N TYR A 427 5.03 10.55 -23.21
CA TYR A 427 6.18 11.13 -23.88
C TYR A 427 5.80 11.80 -25.21
N GLU A 428 4.80 11.28 -25.92
CA GLU A 428 4.23 11.93 -27.12
C GLU A 428 3.58 13.28 -26.79
N GLU A 429 3.00 13.46 -25.59
CA GLU A 429 2.55 14.78 -25.11
C GLU A 429 3.72 15.75 -24.96
N PHE A 430 4.83 15.35 -24.34
CA PHE A 430 6.03 16.17 -24.18
C PHE A 430 6.67 16.52 -25.53
N ILE A 431 6.66 15.58 -26.48
CA ILE A 431 7.16 15.81 -27.85
C ILE A 431 6.28 16.83 -28.56
N LYS A 432 4.96 16.71 -28.45
CA LYS A 432 4.00 17.64 -29.05
C LYS A 432 4.09 19.05 -28.45
N GLU A 433 4.37 19.13 -27.15
CA GLU A 433 4.62 20.38 -26.43
C GLU A 433 5.95 21.03 -26.83
N GLY A 434 6.90 20.25 -27.36
CA GLY A 434 8.23 20.70 -27.75
C GLY A 434 9.26 20.68 -26.62
N SER A 435 8.92 20.15 -25.45
CA SER A 435 9.81 20.02 -24.29
C SER A 435 10.66 18.73 -24.31
N LEU A 436 10.31 17.76 -25.17
CA LEU A 436 11.06 16.53 -25.40
C LEU A 436 11.38 16.38 -26.90
N ILE A 437 12.66 16.24 -27.24
CA ILE A 437 13.18 16.10 -28.58
C ILE A 437 13.64 14.66 -28.81
N VAL A 438 13.25 14.07 -29.92
CA VAL A 438 13.67 12.72 -30.30
C VAL A 438 14.80 12.79 -31.29
N LEU A 439 15.97 12.26 -30.96
CA LEU A 439 17.08 12.11 -31.87
C LEU A 439 17.17 10.67 -32.38
N ASN A 440 17.52 10.53 -33.69
CA ASN A 440 17.62 9.22 -34.31
C ASN A 440 18.82 8.43 -33.78
N GLY A 441 18.62 7.17 -33.44
CA GLY A 441 19.67 6.24 -33.02
C GLY A 441 19.36 5.49 -31.73
N THR A 442 20.29 4.62 -31.33
CA THR A 442 20.24 3.85 -30.10
C THR A 442 20.83 4.60 -28.89
N ILE A 443 21.78 5.50 -29.17
CA ILE A 443 22.52 6.31 -28.19
C ILE A 443 22.48 7.75 -28.66
N LEU A 444 22.34 8.70 -27.73
CA LEU A 444 22.38 10.13 -28.01
C LEU A 444 23.83 10.55 -28.39
N ASN A 445 23.99 11.16 -29.56
CA ASN A 445 25.23 11.79 -29.94
C ASN A 445 25.30 13.19 -29.31
N MET A 446 26.28 13.43 -28.46
CA MET A 446 26.41 14.70 -27.73
C MET A 446 26.69 15.90 -28.65
N MET A 447 27.24 15.68 -29.85
CA MET A 447 27.42 16.76 -30.82
C MET A 447 26.10 17.18 -31.45
N ASP A 448 25.22 16.21 -31.79
CA ASP A 448 23.88 16.52 -32.31
C ASP A 448 23.03 17.25 -31.25
N VAL A 449 23.19 16.87 -29.98
CA VAL A 449 22.55 17.56 -28.84
C VAL A 449 23.10 18.99 -28.72
N TYR A 450 24.43 19.16 -28.85
CA TYR A 450 25.06 20.48 -28.78
C TYR A 450 24.55 21.40 -29.88
N ASP A 451 24.57 20.95 -31.15
CA ASP A 451 24.14 21.73 -32.30
C ASP A 451 22.65 22.17 -32.19
N ASP A 452 21.79 21.30 -31.64
CA ASP A 452 20.39 21.65 -31.42
C ASP A 452 20.23 22.66 -30.26
N ILE A 453 20.98 22.50 -29.15
CA ILE A 453 20.98 23.44 -28.01
C ILE A 453 21.48 24.83 -28.45
N ASP A 454 22.59 24.91 -29.19
CA ASP A 454 23.15 26.17 -29.68
C ASP A 454 22.16 26.89 -30.63
N THR A 455 21.58 26.14 -31.56
CA THR A 455 20.52 26.63 -32.45
C THR A 455 19.30 27.12 -31.64
N TYR A 456 18.87 26.37 -30.62
CA TYR A 456 17.73 26.73 -29.79
C TYR A 456 17.99 28.01 -29.00
N ILE A 457 19.12 28.10 -28.27
CA ILE A 457 19.50 29.29 -27.50
C ILE A 457 19.51 30.53 -28.41
N SER A 458 20.12 30.42 -29.60
CA SER A 458 20.15 31.49 -30.58
C SER A 458 18.76 31.89 -31.09
N SER A 459 17.86 30.92 -31.30
CA SER A 459 16.48 31.16 -31.78
C SER A 459 15.58 31.86 -30.77
N VAL A 460 15.78 31.59 -29.48
CA VAL A 460 15.01 32.18 -28.37
C VAL A 460 15.74 33.38 -27.73
N ASN A 461 16.96 33.65 -28.18
CA ASN A 461 17.80 34.76 -27.75
C ASN A 461 18.02 34.82 -26.23
N TYR A 462 18.32 33.68 -25.61
CA TYR A 462 18.64 33.63 -24.17
C TYR A 462 20.07 34.12 -23.93
N ASP A 463 20.25 34.96 -22.88
CA ASP A 463 21.56 35.46 -22.45
C ASP A 463 22.13 34.53 -21.35
N VAL A 464 22.83 33.44 -21.78
CA VAL A 464 23.39 32.46 -20.85
C VAL A 464 24.65 33.03 -20.18
N ARG A 465 24.55 33.34 -18.88
CA ARG A 465 25.63 33.95 -18.08
C ARG A 465 26.54 32.94 -17.38
N CYS A 466 25.99 31.77 -17.02
CA CYS A 466 26.75 30.68 -16.41
C CYS A 466 26.13 29.32 -16.75
N PHE A 467 26.93 28.25 -16.58
CA PHE A 467 26.56 26.89 -16.96
C PHE A 467 26.99 25.89 -15.89
N GLY A 468 26.01 25.22 -15.22
CA GLY A 468 26.23 24.13 -14.27
C GLY A 468 25.99 22.76 -14.88
N TYR A 469 26.81 21.77 -14.54
CA TYR A 469 26.67 20.43 -15.09
C TYR A 469 27.19 19.34 -14.14
N ASP A 470 26.54 18.15 -14.18
CA ASP A 470 27.13 16.93 -13.60
C ASP A 470 28.27 16.45 -14.51
N PRO A 471 29.48 16.19 -13.97
CA PRO A 471 30.62 15.74 -14.76
C PRO A 471 30.46 14.35 -15.41
N TYR A 472 29.46 13.57 -15.02
CA TYR A 472 29.20 12.26 -15.61
C TYR A 472 28.69 12.41 -17.06
N ASN A 473 29.35 11.75 -18.02
CA ASN A 473 29.07 11.82 -19.46
C ASN A 473 29.16 13.23 -20.11
N ALA A 474 29.64 14.25 -19.40
CA ALA A 474 29.56 15.64 -19.85
C ALA A 474 30.74 16.08 -20.72
N LYS A 475 31.84 15.30 -20.81
CA LYS A 475 33.13 15.74 -21.36
C LYS A 475 33.00 16.37 -22.75
N ASP A 476 32.43 15.64 -23.71
CA ASP A 476 32.41 16.07 -25.11
C ASP A 476 31.56 17.34 -25.31
N PHE A 477 30.41 17.42 -24.64
CA PHE A 477 29.53 18.59 -24.68
C PHE A 477 30.22 19.82 -24.06
N VAL A 478 30.80 19.66 -22.86
CA VAL A 478 31.41 20.77 -22.12
C VAL A 478 32.68 21.29 -22.80
N GLU A 479 33.52 20.39 -23.34
CA GLU A 479 34.71 20.81 -24.14
C GLU A 479 34.28 21.64 -25.36
N LYS A 480 33.22 21.24 -26.06
CA LYS A 480 32.66 21.97 -27.17
C LYS A 480 32.09 23.33 -26.74
N TRP A 481 31.31 23.34 -25.65
CA TRP A 481 30.75 24.59 -25.08
C TRP A 481 31.86 25.60 -24.76
N ILE A 482 32.89 25.18 -24.01
CA ILE A 482 34.02 26.05 -23.64
C ILE A 482 34.76 26.57 -24.86
N SER A 483 34.92 25.76 -25.92
CA SER A 483 35.62 26.16 -27.13
C SER A 483 34.88 27.25 -27.92
N GLU A 484 33.55 27.29 -27.87
CA GLU A 484 32.75 28.23 -28.67
C GLU A 484 32.19 29.41 -27.85
N ASN A 485 32.01 29.25 -26.55
CA ASN A 485 31.49 30.31 -25.69
C ASN A 485 32.57 30.87 -24.75
N SER A 486 32.84 30.26 -23.64
CA SER A 486 33.88 30.64 -22.66
C SER A 486 33.96 29.61 -21.56
N GLU A 487 35.11 29.51 -20.89
CA GLU A 487 35.25 28.75 -19.64
C GLU A 487 34.66 29.53 -18.42
N PHE A 488 34.44 30.84 -18.56
CA PHE A 488 33.91 31.66 -17.47
C PHE A 488 32.47 31.25 -17.12
N GLY A 489 32.21 31.09 -15.83
CA GLY A 489 30.88 30.70 -15.32
C GLY A 489 30.50 29.23 -15.58
N VAL A 490 31.45 28.37 -16.02
CA VAL A 490 31.23 26.93 -16.20
C VAL A 490 31.56 26.19 -14.90
N GLU A 491 30.55 25.63 -14.23
CA GLU A 491 30.66 25.07 -12.89
C GLU A 491 30.39 23.56 -12.87
N LYS A 492 31.26 22.80 -12.20
CA LYS A 492 31.03 21.38 -11.95
C LYS A 492 30.17 21.18 -10.72
N VAL A 493 28.99 20.60 -10.88
CA VAL A 493 28.09 20.24 -9.79
C VAL A 493 28.20 18.74 -9.54
N ILE A 494 28.92 18.34 -8.48
CA ILE A 494 29.11 16.94 -8.13
C ILE A 494 27.85 16.46 -7.40
N GLN A 495 27.13 15.51 -7.98
CA GLN A 495 25.95 14.91 -7.36
C GLN A 495 26.32 14.15 -6.08
N GLY A 496 25.71 14.54 -4.95
CA GLY A 496 25.93 13.91 -3.64
C GLY A 496 25.22 14.63 -2.50
N ALA A 497 24.88 13.90 -1.42
CA ALA A 497 24.12 14.45 -0.31
C ALA A 497 24.71 15.73 0.30
N LYS A 498 26.05 15.89 0.31
CA LYS A 498 26.72 17.09 0.85
C LYS A 498 26.58 18.32 -0.06
N THR A 499 26.62 18.12 -1.38
CA THR A 499 26.56 19.20 -2.36
C THR A 499 25.13 19.59 -2.71
N GLU A 500 24.23 18.61 -2.78
CA GLU A 500 22.84 18.81 -3.16
C GLU A 500 21.94 19.32 -2.01
N SER A 501 22.27 19.01 -0.75
CA SER A 501 21.36 19.23 0.40
C SER A 501 20.92 20.68 0.56
N VAL A 502 21.82 21.64 0.42
CA VAL A 502 21.50 23.08 0.57
C VAL A 502 20.73 23.61 -0.64
N PRO A 503 21.21 23.44 -1.90
CA PRO A 503 20.46 23.89 -3.07
C PRO A 503 19.07 23.25 -3.15
N LEU A 504 18.97 21.97 -2.86
CA LEU A 504 17.70 21.24 -2.85
C LEU A 504 16.71 21.82 -1.81
N GLY A 505 17.19 22.15 -0.62
CA GLY A 505 16.37 22.80 0.41
C GLY A 505 15.89 24.19 0.02
N GLU A 506 16.70 24.95 -0.71
CA GLU A 506 16.33 26.27 -1.23
C GLU A 506 15.30 26.16 -2.37
N LEU A 507 15.52 25.25 -3.34
CA LEU A 507 14.54 24.96 -4.39
C LEU A 507 13.20 24.51 -3.81
N LYS A 508 13.21 23.70 -2.74
CA LYS A 508 11.99 23.30 -2.04
C LYS A 508 11.23 24.50 -1.46
N LYS A 509 11.94 25.45 -0.84
CA LYS A 509 11.32 26.68 -0.32
C LYS A 509 10.74 27.54 -1.44
N LEU A 510 11.45 27.67 -2.56
CA LEU A 510 10.96 28.40 -3.72
C LEU A 510 9.70 27.74 -4.30
N ALA A 511 9.68 26.42 -4.42
CA ALA A 511 8.51 25.67 -4.88
C ALA A 511 7.32 25.83 -3.94
N ALA A 512 7.52 25.71 -2.61
CA ALA A 512 6.48 25.91 -1.60
C ALA A 512 5.86 27.32 -1.63
N ASN A 513 6.68 28.33 -1.95
CA ASN A 513 6.23 29.72 -2.11
C ASN A 513 5.67 30.03 -3.52
N ARG A 514 5.65 29.04 -4.42
CA ARG A 514 5.28 29.19 -5.84
C ARG A 514 6.16 30.20 -6.58
N ASN A 515 7.43 30.26 -6.22
CA ASN A 515 8.44 31.15 -6.81
C ASN A 515 9.24 30.49 -7.94
N LEU A 516 9.01 29.19 -8.24
CA LEU A 516 9.52 28.50 -9.43
C LEU A 516 8.42 28.51 -10.49
N LEU A 517 8.64 29.25 -11.58
CA LEU A 517 7.64 29.49 -12.62
C LEU A 517 8.01 28.70 -13.88
N PHE A 518 7.33 27.61 -14.13
CA PHE A 518 7.48 26.75 -15.32
C PHE A 518 6.09 26.44 -15.93
N ASP A 519 6.05 26.18 -17.22
CA ASP A 519 4.84 25.91 -17.99
C ASP A 519 4.89 24.60 -18.79
N GLU A 520 6.00 23.87 -18.71
CA GLU A 520 6.18 22.60 -19.42
C GLU A 520 5.77 21.42 -18.55
N SER A 521 4.92 20.54 -19.09
CA SER A 521 4.39 19.37 -18.39
C SER A 521 5.47 18.34 -18.03
N ILE A 522 6.60 18.31 -18.75
CA ILE A 522 7.74 17.44 -18.42
C ILE A 522 8.43 17.85 -17.10
N MET A 523 8.46 19.16 -16.77
CA MET A 523 8.98 19.64 -15.49
C MET A 523 8.04 19.27 -14.34
N GLU A 524 6.73 19.44 -14.51
CA GLU A 524 5.71 18.97 -13.56
C GLU A 524 5.88 17.47 -13.29
N PHE A 525 6.01 16.67 -14.36
CA PHE A 525 6.22 15.23 -14.26
C PHE A 525 7.52 14.89 -13.52
N ALA A 526 8.63 15.56 -13.83
CA ALA A 526 9.92 15.30 -13.19
C ALA A 526 9.92 15.68 -11.70
N MET A 527 9.37 16.83 -11.34
CA MET A 527 9.22 17.25 -9.93
C MET A 527 8.35 16.27 -9.14
N GLY A 528 7.26 15.81 -9.73
CA GLY A 528 6.39 14.80 -9.13
C GLY A 528 7.05 13.43 -8.94
N ASN A 529 8.16 13.15 -9.61
CA ASN A 529 8.94 11.92 -9.48
C ASN A 529 10.10 12.02 -8.47
N CYS A 530 10.39 13.22 -7.96
CA CYS A 530 11.52 13.43 -7.07
C CYS A 530 11.30 12.83 -5.69
N ILE A 531 12.24 12.05 -5.23
CA ILE A 531 12.34 11.50 -3.88
C ILE A 531 13.62 12.02 -3.27
N ALA A 532 13.58 12.43 -2.00
CA ALA A 532 14.77 12.78 -1.25
C ALA A 532 15.12 11.68 -0.26
N LEU A 533 16.36 11.26 -0.27
CA LEU A 533 16.93 10.41 0.78
C LEU A 533 17.73 11.28 1.73
N GLU A 534 17.43 11.15 3.01
CA GLU A 534 18.17 11.83 4.08
C GLU A 534 19.22 10.87 4.65
N ASP A 535 20.47 11.30 4.71
CA ASP A 535 21.54 10.54 5.34
C ASP A 535 21.50 10.66 6.88
N THR A 536 22.36 9.92 7.58
CA THR A 536 22.45 9.94 9.05
C THR A 536 22.83 11.30 9.65
N ASN A 537 23.29 12.25 8.82
CA ASN A 537 23.66 13.60 9.22
C ASN A 537 22.58 14.64 8.84
N GLY A 538 21.44 14.20 8.31
CA GLY A 538 20.36 15.06 7.87
C GLY A 538 20.58 15.71 6.50
N ASN A 539 21.62 15.31 5.73
CA ASN A 539 21.81 15.79 4.37
C ASN A 539 20.91 15.03 3.41
N ARG A 540 20.36 15.73 2.42
CA ARG A 540 19.43 15.20 1.44
C ARG A 540 20.04 15.17 0.05
N LYS A 541 19.72 14.10 -0.69
CA LYS A 541 19.98 14.02 -2.13
C LYS A 541 18.75 13.54 -2.87
N LEU A 542 18.64 13.95 -4.13
CA LEU A 542 17.64 13.39 -5.03
C LEU A 542 17.96 11.93 -5.35
N LEU A 543 16.92 11.10 -5.36
CA LEU A 543 17.00 9.73 -5.83
C LEU A 543 16.02 9.51 -6.96
N LYS A 544 16.47 8.76 -7.98
CA LYS A 544 15.59 8.07 -8.92
C LYS A 544 15.01 6.85 -8.20
N MET A 545 13.70 6.70 -8.15
CA MET A 545 13.13 5.39 -7.90
C MET A 545 13.67 4.44 -8.99
N ARG A 546 14.06 3.22 -8.63
CA ARG A 546 14.52 2.22 -9.61
C ARG A 546 13.53 1.98 -10.75
N TYR A 547 12.27 2.34 -10.54
CA TYR A 547 11.21 2.23 -11.51
C TYR A 547 11.07 3.53 -12.29
N GLU A 548 11.84 3.65 -13.39
CA GLU A 548 11.70 4.56 -14.54
C GLU A 548 11.21 5.99 -14.23
N ALA A 549 11.39 6.45 -12.99
CA ALA A 549 11.15 7.83 -12.62
C ALA A 549 12.21 8.71 -13.25
N LYS A 550 11.82 9.54 -14.21
CA LYS A 550 12.69 10.54 -14.82
C LYS A 550 12.67 11.79 -13.95
N ILE A 551 13.82 12.15 -13.38
CA ILE A 551 14.01 13.36 -12.58
C ILE A 551 15.08 14.28 -13.21
N ASP A 552 15.59 13.90 -14.34
CA ASP A 552 16.70 14.56 -15.04
C ASP A 552 16.47 16.08 -15.27
N PRO A 553 15.24 16.56 -15.62
CA PRO A 553 14.95 17.99 -15.66
C PRO A 553 15.15 18.72 -14.33
N VAL A 554 14.86 18.05 -13.19
CA VAL A 554 15.05 18.62 -11.86
C VAL A 554 16.52 18.62 -11.46
N ALA A 555 17.28 17.58 -11.84
CA ALA A 555 18.72 17.55 -11.65
C ALA A 555 19.39 18.71 -12.44
N ALA A 556 19.03 18.88 -13.71
CA ALA A 556 19.50 20.01 -14.53
C ALA A 556 19.08 21.38 -13.94
N MET A 557 17.86 21.50 -13.36
CA MET A 557 17.43 22.72 -12.67
C MET A 557 18.30 23.01 -11.44
N MET A 558 18.66 21.97 -10.68
CA MET A 558 19.55 22.09 -9.53
C MET A 558 20.96 22.55 -9.97
N ASP A 559 21.50 22.00 -11.06
CA ASP A 559 22.80 22.38 -11.59
C ASP A 559 22.79 23.85 -12.06
N ALA A 560 21.71 24.31 -12.73
CA ALA A 560 21.52 25.71 -13.08
C ALA A 560 21.47 26.63 -11.84
N PHE A 561 20.77 26.18 -10.78
CA PHE A 561 20.63 26.95 -9.55
C PHE A 561 21.96 27.10 -8.80
N VAL A 562 22.77 26.04 -8.76
CA VAL A 562 24.13 26.09 -8.17
C VAL A 562 25.01 27.04 -8.96
N ALA A 563 25.05 26.91 -10.29
CA ALA A 563 25.84 27.81 -11.14
C ALA A 563 25.42 29.27 -10.97
N TRP A 564 24.11 29.55 -10.89
CA TRP A 564 23.60 30.90 -10.60
C TRP A 564 24.10 31.42 -9.26
N LYS A 565 24.03 30.60 -8.20
CA LYS A 565 24.50 31.00 -6.84
C LYS A 565 25.98 31.37 -6.81
N ASP A 566 26.80 30.62 -7.53
CA ASP A 566 28.23 30.83 -7.54
C ASP A 566 28.66 31.99 -8.45
N ASN A 567 27.77 32.47 -9.33
CA ASN A 567 28.03 33.54 -10.31
C ASN A 567 27.04 34.72 -10.22
N GLN A 568 26.51 35.04 -9.03
CA GLN A 568 25.49 36.10 -8.86
C GLN A 568 25.94 37.47 -9.41
N GLU A 569 27.23 37.81 -9.30
CA GLU A 569 27.80 39.04 -9.82
C GLU A 569 27.61 39.22 -11.36
N ALA A 570 27.47 38.11 -12.09
CA ALA A 570 27.22 38.14 -13.52
C ALA A 570 25.77 38.59 -13.87
N PHE A 571 24.88 38.62 -12.91
CA PHE A 571 23.47 38.99 -13.06
C PHE A 571 23.13 40.38 -12.52
N GLU A 572 24.08 41.07 -11.88
CA GLU A 572 23.99 42.48 -11.48
C GLU A 572 24.34 43.39 -12.68
#